data_0334c3be98983c8626dca63006198917
#
_entry.id   0334c3be98983c8626dca63006198917
#
_cell.length_a   1.000
_cell.length_b   1.000
_cell.length_c   1.000
_cell.angle_alpha   90.00
_cell.angle_beta   90.00
_cell.angle_gamma   90.00
#
_symmetry.space_group_name_H-M   'P 1'
#
loop_
_entity.id
_entity.type
_entity.pdbx_description
1 polymer ?
#
loop_
_entity_poly.entity_id
_entity_poly.type
_entity_poly.pdbx_seq_one_letter_code
_entity_poly.pdbx_strand_id
1 'polypeptide(L)'
;MIKNLIDLFFPPVYSGCHALLLSNEKVICTQCRHQLPQTNHHLLPENEAYKKFYGRIPLEHSSAFLYFHKKGIVQELIHNLKYRGQQEIGTQLGHWYAEDLKNCAHLSNVDAIIPVPLHTKRWRKRGYNQVDTFAEALSMALNIPIR
;
A
#
# COMPACT_ATOMS: atom_id res chain seq x y z
N MET A 1 -8.72 -24.04 -19.21
CA MET A 1 -8.03 -24.18 -20.51
C MET A 1 -7.98 -22.89 -21.32
N ILE A 2 -9.09 -22.16 -21.53
CA ILE A 2 -9.12 -20.91 -22.34
C ILE A 2 -8.24 -19.79 -21.71
N LYS A 3 -8.19 -19.69 -20.39
CA LYS A 3 -7.37 -18.69 -19.68
C LYS A 3 -5.88 -18.84 -20.00
N ASN A 4 -5.37 -20.06 -20.01
CA ASN A 4 -3.96 -20.34 -20.32
C ASN A 4 -3.59 -20.01 -21.78
N LEU A 5 -4.56 -20.10 -22.71
CA LEU A 5 -4.36 -19.74 -24.11
C LEU A 5 -4.33 -18.21 -24.30
N ILE A 6 -5.18 -17.50 -23.56
CA ILE A 6 -5.21 -16.02 -23.56
C ILE A 6 -3.92 -15.48 -22.93
N ASP A 7 -3.45 -16.08 -21.83
CA ASP A 7 -2.22 -15.68 -21.14
C ASP A 7 -0.96 -15.93 -22.01
N LEU A 8 -1.05 -16.84 -23.00
CA LEU A 8 0.04 -17.07 -23.96
C LEU A 8 0.19 -15.92 -24.96
N PHE A 9 -0.92 -15.31 -25.40
CA PHE A 9 -0.91 -14.20 -26.36
C PHE A 9 -0.92 -12.83 -25.68
N PHE A 10 -1.47 -12.73 -24.48
CA PHE A 10 -1.56 -11.50 -23.67
C PHE A 10 -1.12 -11.82 -22.23
N PRO A 11 0.18 -12.09 -22.02
CA PRO A 11 0.66 -12.40 -20.68
C PRO A 11 0.38 -11.21 -19.74
N PRO A 12 0.02 -11.48 -18.47
CA PRO A 12 -0.15 -10.41 -17.50
C PRO A 12 1.18 -9.69 -17.31
N VAL A 13 1.22 -8.44 -17.74
CA VAL A 13 2.40 -7.57 -17.63
C VAL A 13 2.20 -6.64 -16.45
N TYR A 14 3.20 -6.57 -15.57
CA TYR A 14 3.17 -5.61 -14.50
C TYR A 14 3.26 -4.18 -15.05
N SER A 15 2.27 -3.35 -14.71
CA SER A 15 2.13 -1.99 -15.26
C SER A 15 3.23 -1.01 -14.81
N GLY A 16 4.06 -1.37 -13.84
CA GLY A 16 5.12 -0.49 -13.33
C GLY A 16 6.47 -0.66 -14.03
N CYS A 17 6.88 -1.89 -14.36
CA CYS A 17 8.17 -2.14 -15.01
C CYS A 17 8.05 -2.88 -16.35
N HIS A 18 6.81 -3.15 -16.82
CA HIS A 18 6.51 -3.92 -18.03
C HIS A 18 7.11 -5.34 -18.06
N ALA A 19 7.59 -5.84 -16.92
CA ALA A 19 8.05 -7.21 -16.80
C ALA A 19 6.87 -8.19 -16.81
N LEU A 20 7.09 -9.37 -17.36
CA LEU A 20 6.13 -10.46 -17.29
C LEU A 20 6.01 -10.92 -15.83
N LEU A 21 4.78 -11.00 -15.33
CA LEU A 21 4.51 -11.56 -14.01
C LEU A 21 4.67 -13.08 -14.06
N LEU A 22 5.42 -13.62 -13.11
CA LEU A 22 5.52 -15.07 -12.92
C LEU A 22 4.20 -15.63 -12.37
N SER A 23 3.99 -16.93 -12.48
CA SER A 23 2.75 -17.59 -12.07
C SER A 23 2.37 -17.39 -10.59
N ASN A 24 3.34 -17.09 -9.75
CA ASN A 24 3.18 -16.78 -8.32
C ASN A 24 3.10 -15.28 -8.01
N GLU A 25 3.26 -14.42 -9.01
CA GLU A 25 3.19 -12.96 -8.88
C GLU A 25 1.81 -12.47 -9.34
N LYS A 26 1.10 -11.75 -8.48
CA LYS A 26 -0.26 -11.30 -8.80
C LYS A 26 -0.33 -9.84 -9.25
N VAL A 27 0.45 -8.97 -8.62
CA VAL A 27 0.29 -7.52 -8.72
C VAL A 27 1.62 -6.82 -8.96
N ILE A 28 2.65 -7.16 -8.21
CA ILE A 28 3.98 -6.53 -8.23
C ILE A 28 5.00 -7.65 -8.40
N CYS A 29 5.89 -7.53 -9.40
CA CYS A 29 6.91 -8.53 -9.65
C CYS A 29 7.96 -8.54 -8.52
N THR A 30 8.62 -9.67 -8.33
CA THR A 30 9.63 -9.86 -7.27
C THR A 30 10.76 -8.84 -7.36
N GLN A 31 11.23 -8.51 -8.55
CA GLN A 31 12.28 -7.50 -8.73
C GLN A 31 11.84 -6.12 -8.25
N CYS A 32 10.63 -5.68 -8.63
CA CYS A 32 10.06 -4.43 -8.18
C CYS A 32 9.84 -4.40 -6.66
N ARG A 33 9.43 -5.53 -6.06
CA ARG A 33 9.30 -5.67 -4.62
C ARG A 33 10.62 -5.40 -3.89
N HIS A 34 11.72 -5.98 -4.37
CA HIS A 34 13.06 -5.76 -3.80
C HIS A 34 13.58 -4.33 -3.95
N GLN A 35 13.09 -3.60 -4.95
CA GLN A 35 13.48 -2.21 -5.22
C GLN A 35 12.58 -1.18 -4.53
N LEU A 36 11.56 -1.62 -3.77
CA LEU A 36 10.71 -0.69 -3.04
C LEU A 36 11.52 0.10 -2.00
N PRO A 37 11.48 1.43 -2.02
CA PRO A 37 12.21 2.27 -1.08
C PRO A 37 11.51 2.29 0.28
N GLN A 38 11.71 1.26 1.09
CA GLN A 38 11.13 1.15 2.42
C GLN A 38 11.74 2.18 3.37
N THR A 39 10.91 2.75 4.25
CA THR A 39 11.34 3.77 5.21
C THR A 39 11.86 3.19 6.52
N ASN A 40 11.37 2.02 6.90
CA ASN A 40 11.55 1.39 8.21
C ASN A 40 11.10 2.29 9.39
N HIS A 41 10.20 3.25 9.14
CA HIS A 41 9.71 4.18 10.17
C HIS A 41 9.02 3.47 11.35
N HIS A 42 8.48 2.28 11.14
CA HIS A 42 7.85 1.48 12.20
C HIS A 42 8.84 1.07 13.30
N LEU A 43 10.14 1.06 13.02
CA LEU A 43 11.21 0.75 13.99
C LEU A 43 11.78 2.02 14.65
N LEU A 44 11.46 3.20 14.13
CA LEU A 44 12.06 4.47 14.53
C LEU A 44 11.03 5.37 15.24
N PRO A 45 11.09 5.53 16.57
CA PRO A 45 10.14 6.37 17.30
C PRO A 45 10.11 7.83 16.80
N GLU A 46 11.28 8.40 16.57
CA GLU A 46 11.43 9.79 16.11
C GLU A 46 11.83 9.88 14.63
N ASN A 47 11.05 9.23 13.76
CA ASN A 47 11.29 9.25 12.32
C ASN A 47 10.87 10.60 11.69
N GLU A 48 11.20 10.78 10.40
CA GLU A 48 10.89 12.01 9.66
C GLU A 48 9.38 12.30 9.54
N ALA A 49 8.54 11.26 9.47
CA ALA A 49 7.10 11.44 9.41
C ALA A 49 6.57 11.97 10.76
N TYR A 50 7.04 11.43 11.88
CA TYR A 50 6.69 11.89 13.22
C TYR A 50 7.12 13.34 13.46
N LYS A 51 8.35 13.72 13.06
CA LYS A 51 8.87 15.10 13.22
C LYS A 51 8.03 16.15 12.51
N LYS A 52 7.34 15.81 11.41
CA LYS A 52 6.44 16.73 10.70
C LYS A 52 5.22 17.14 11.52
N PHE A 53 4.79 16.32 12.46
CA PHE A 53 3.63 16.55 13.32
C PHE A 53 3.99 17.00 14.72
N TYR A 54 5.27 16.90 15.09
CA TYR A 54 5.76 17.26 16.42
C TYR A 54 5.38 18.68 16.81
N GLY A 55 4.77 18.84 18.00
CA GLY A 55 4.31 20.13 18.50
C GLY A 55 3.05 20.70 17.81
N ARG A 56 2.48 20.02 16.80
CA ARG A 56 1.26 20.44 16.11
C ARG A 56 0.03 19.67 16.55
N ILE A 57 0.16 18.39 16.75
CA ILE A 57 -0.89 17.49 17.22
C ILE A 57 -0.29 16.45 18.17
N PRO A 58 -1.04 15.98 19.17
CA PRO A 58 -0.61 14.86 20.00
C PRO A 58 -0.65 13.56 19.17
N LEU A 59 0.49 12.96 18.91
CA LEU A 59 0.64 11.68 18.23
C LEU A 59 1.50 10.75 19.05
N GLU A 60 1.07 9.51 19.21
CA GLU A 60 1.89 8.44 19.77
C GLU A 60 2.98 8.01 18.78
N HIS A 61 2.62 7.88 17.51
CA HIS A 61 3.54 7.45 16.46
C HIS A 61 3.06 7.95 15.09
N SER A 62 3.98 8.10 14.17
CA SER A 62 3.69 8.35 12.75
C SER A 62 4.70 7.59 11.90
N SER A 63 4.22 6.88 10.90
CA SER A 63 5.08 6.13 9.99
C SER A 63 4.54 6.16 8.56
N ALA A 64 5.45 6.04 7.62
CA ALA A 64 5.16 5.80 6.22
C ALA A 64 5.79 4.47 5.82
N PHE A 65 5.16 3.71 4.95
CA PHE A 65 5.71 2.45 4.46
C PHE A 65 6.86 2.67 3.48
N LEU A 66 6.63 3.56 2.49
CA LEU A 66 7.54 3.77 1.37
C LEU A 66 7.90 5.25 1.21
N TYR A 67 9.13 5.52 0.79
CA TYR A 67 9.52 6.83 0.30
C TYR A 67 8.90 7.09 -1.07
N PHE A 68 8.45 8.31 -1.31
CA PHE A 68 7.96 8.76 -2.60
C PHE A 68 9.06 9.48 -3.38
N HIS A 69 9.42 8.93 -4.53
CA HIS A 69 10.32 9.58 -5.49
C HIS A 69 9.58 9.84 -6.80
N LYS A 70 9.76 11.06 -7.35
CA LYS A 70 9.24 11.38 -8.69
C LYS A 70 9.86 10.45 -9.73
N LYS A 71 9.04 9.97 -10.67
CA LYS A 71 9.43 8.99 -11.71
C LYS A 71 9.91 7.64 -11.13
N GLY A 72 9.66 7.39 -9.85
CA GLY A 72 9.99 6.12 -9.21
C GLY A 72 8.82 5.13 -9.24
N ILE A 73 9.11 3.88 -8.87
CA ILE A 73 8.15 2.78 -8.82
C ILE A 73 6.93 3.09 -7.94
N VAL A 74 7.12 3.78 -6.80
CA VAL A 74 6.03 4.12 -5.88
C VAL A 74 5.05 5.09 -6.53
N GLN A 75 5.52 6.03 -7.35
CA GLN A 75 4.64 6.92 -8.10
C GLN A 75 3.77 6.15 -9.07
N GLU A 76 4.33 5.17 -9.79
CA GLU A 76 3.58 4.34 -10.75
C GLU A 76 2.55 3.46 -10.03
N LEU A 77 2.91 2.82 -8.93
CA LEU A 77 1.99 2.05 -8.09
C LEU A 77 0.80 2.89 -7.61
N ILE A 78 1.07 4.07 -7.07
CA ILE A 78 0.03 4.98 -6.60
C ILE A 78 -0.84 5.49 -7.75
N HIS A 79 -0.25 5.76 -8.93
CA HIS A 79 -0.99 6.17 -10.10
C HIS A 79 -1.95 5.07 -10.57
N ASN A 80 -1.48 3.83 -10.65
CA ASN A 80 -2.28 2.69 -11.05
C ASN A 80 -3.42 2.41 -10.05
N LEU A 81 -3.11 2.48 -8.76
CA LEU A 81 -4.09 2.37 -7.68
C LEU A 81 -5.15 3.49 -7.76
N LYS A 82 -4.77 4.73 -8.08
CA LYS A 82 -5.69 5.87 -8.08
C LYS A 82 -6.52 6.02 -9.35
N TYR A 83 -5.98 5.63 -10.51
CA TYR A 83 -6.55 6.02 -11.81
C TYR A 83 -6.78 4.86 -12.77
N ARG A 84 -6.21 3.68 -12.51
CA ARG A 84 -6.37 2.50 -13.36
C ARG A 84 -7.17 1.37 -12.72
N GLY A 85 -7.78 1.61 -11.56
CA GLY A 85 -8.62 0.64 -10.88
C GLY A 85 -7.90 -0.57 -10.29
N GLN A 86 -6.56 -0.55 -10.23
CA GLN A 86 -5.77 -1.67 -9.70
C GLN A 86 -5.75 -1.67 -8.17
N GLN A 87 -6.90 -1.98 -7.58
CA GLN A 87 -7.09 -1.95 -6.12
C GLN A 87 -6.27 -3.02 -5.39
N GLU A 88 -5.89 -4.10 -6.07
CA GLU A 88 -5.03 -5.16 -5.56
C GLU A 88 -3.66 -4.65 -5.11
N ILE A 89 -3.19 -3.52 -5.68
CA ILE A 89 -1.96 -2.86 -5.23
C ILE A 89 -2.10 -2.43 -3.78
N GLY A 90 -3.25 -1.84 -3.40
CA GLY A 90 -3.53 -1.46 -2.02
C GLY A 90 -3.50 -2.66 -1.08
N THR A 91 -4.18 -3.75 -1.45
CA THR A 91 -4.18 -5.00 -0.70
C THR A 91 -2.77 -5.55 -0.50
N GLN A 92 -1.99 -5.63 -1.58
CA GLN A 92 -0.64 -6.19 -1.52
C GLN A 92 0.32 -5.36 -0.65
N LEU A 93 0.29 -4.03 -0.82
CA LEU A 93 1.09 -3.12 0.00
C LEU A 93 0.65 -3.15 1.47
N GLY A 94 -0.66 -3.26 1.72
CA GLY A 94 -1.22 -3.39 3.06
C GLY A 94 -0.74 -4.66 3.77
N HIS A 95 -0.73 -5.81 3.09
CA HIS A 95 -0.20 -7.05 3.64
C HIS A 95 1.30 -6.93 3.98
N TRP A 96 2.11 -6.39 3.08
CA TRP A 96 3.54 -6.24 3.35
C TRP A 96 3.81 -5.30 4.52
N TYR A 97 3.10 -4.17 4.57
CA TYR A 97 3.27 -3.24 5.67
C TYR A 97 2.76 -3.79 7.00
N ALA A 98 1.71 -4.59 6.98
CA ALA A 98 1.21 -5.25 8.19
C ALA A 98 2.27 -6.17 8.83
N GLU A 99 3.05 -6.90 8.02
CA GLU A 99 4.15 -7.73 8.54
C GLU A 99 5.21 -6.89 9.27
N ASP A 100 5.56 -5.73 8.72
CA ASP A 100 6.47 -4.79 9.38
C ASP A 100 5.86 -4.24 10.67
N LEU A 101 4.57 -3.88 10.64
CA LEU A 101 3.86 -3.28 11.77
C LEU A 101 3.62 -4.25 12.93
N LYS A 102 3.60 -5.57 12.71
CA LYS A 102 3.52 -6.56 13.79
C LYS A 102 4.65 -6.42 14.81
N ASN A 103 5.79 -5.90 14.38
CA ASN A 103 6.96 -5.68 15.21
C ASN A 103 7.03 -4.25 15.80
N CYS A 104 6.00 -3.43 15.56
CA CYS A 104 5.96 -2.04 16.04
C CYS A 104 5.35 -1.98 17.44
N ALA A 105 6.15 -1.64 18.44
CA ALA A 105 5.70 -1.54 19.83
C ALA A 105 4.58 -0.50 20.05
N HIS A 106 4.51 0.54 19.21
CA HIS A 106 3.51 1.61 19.31
C HIS A 106 2.11 1.19 18.86
N LEU A 107 1.95 0.01 18.26
CA LEU A 107 0.64 -0.49 17.80
C LEU A 107 -0.07 -1.40 18.80
N SER A 108 0.54 -1.74 19.92
CA SER A 108 -0.03 -2.66 20.91
C SER A 108 -1.39 -2.21 21.48
N ASN A 109 -1.66 -0.91 21.48
CA ASN A 109 -2.86 -0.29 22.04
C ASN A 109 -3.77 0.35 21.00
N VAL A 110 -3.70 -0.08 19.75
CA VAL A 110 -4.56 0.45 18.68
C VAL A 110 -5.90 -0.30 18.65
N ASP A 111 -6.98 0.41 18.88
CA ASP A 111 -8.35 -0.15 18.95
C ASP A 111 -9.06 -0.20 17.60
N ALA A 112 -8.69 0.65 16.67
CA ALA A 112 -9.35 0.72 15.36
C ALA A 112 -8.45 1.35 14.28
N ILE A 113 -8.70 0.96 13.03
CA ILE A 113 -8.15 1.58 11.82
C ILE A 113 -9.21 2.50 11.23
N ILE A 114 -8.86 3.75 10.97
CA ILE A 114 -9.77 4.73 10.38
C ILE A 114 -9.19 5.20 9.06
N PRO A 115 -9.67 4.70 7.91
CA PRO A 115 -9.23 5.16 6.59
C PRO A 115 -9.59 6.63 6.39
N VAL A 116 -8.65 7.44 5.90
CA VAL A 116 -8.95 8.84 5.58
C VAL A 116 -9.98 8.89 4.44
N PRO A 117 -11.13 9.54 4.64
CA PRO A 117 -12.20 9.58 3.65
C PRO A 117 -11.78 10.37 2.41
N LEU A 118 -12.20 9.90 1.24
CA LEU A 118 -12.00 10.59 -0.01
C LEU A 118 -13.05 11.69 -0.20
N HIS A 119 -12.63 12.88 -0.62
CA HIS A 119 -13.57 13.97 -0.94
C HIS A 119 -14.59 13.53 -2.00
N THR A 120 -15.86 13.89 -1.84
CA THR A 120 -17.02 13.45 -2.64
C THR A 120 -16.81 13.57 -4.17
N LYS A 121 -16.22 14.68 -4.66
CA LYS A 121 -15.92 14.85 -6.10
C LYS A 121 -14.92 13.82 -6.61
N ARG A 122 -13.92 13.46 -5.81
CA ARG A 122 -12.92 12.45 -6.17
C ARG A 122 -13.52 11.05 -6.11
N TRP A 123 -14.37 10.79 -5.13
CA TRP A 123 -15.09 9.53 -4.99
C TRP A 123 -15.98 9.27 -6.21
N ARG A 124 -16.79 10.28 -6.64
CA ARG A 124 -17.63 10.18 -7.84
C ARG A 124 -16.84 9.91 -9.13
N LYS A 125 -15.64 10.51 -9.26
CA LYS A 125 -14.77 10.30 -10.43
C LYS A 125 -14.08 8.95 -10.41
N ARG A 126 -13.70 8.45 -9.24
CA ARG A 126 -12.87 7.26 -9.08
C ARG A 126 -13.67 5.99 -8.81
N GLY A 127 -14.82 6.11 -8.14
CA GLY A 127 -15.70 5.01 -7.76
C GLY A 127 -15.28 4.27 -6.48
N TYR A 128 -14.09 4.56 -5.94
CA TYR A 128 -13.56 3.94 -4.71
C TYR A 128 -12.57 4.85 -4.00
N ASN A 129 -12.35 4.58 -2.71
CA ASN A 129 -11.27 5.20 -1.95
C ASN A 129 -10.02 4.32 -2.02
N GLN A 130 -8.92 4.86 -2.52
CA GLN A 130 -7.68 4.12 -2.74
C GLN A 130 -7.03 3.55 -1.46
N VAL A 131 -7.43 4.04 -0.27
CA VAL A 131 -6.88 3.55 1.00
C VAL A 131 -7.70 2.43 1.61
N ASP A 132 -8.91 2.12 1.07
CA ASP A 132 -9.80 1.13 1.67
C ASP A 132 -9.18 -0.27 1.61
N THR A 133 -8.74 -0.73 0.44
CA THR A 133 -8.14 -2.07 0.28
C THR A 133 -6.83 -2.22 1.07
N PHE A 134 -6.08 -1.13 1.24
CA PHE A 134 -4.90 -1.11 2.09
C PHE A 134 -5.29 -1.25 3.58
N ALA A 135 -6.31 -0.50 4.03
CA ALA A 135 -6.80 -0.56 5.40
C ALA A 135 -7.43 -1.94 5.73
N GLU A 136 -8.16 -2.53 4.78
CA GLU A 136 -8.72 -3.88 4.90
C GLU A 136 -7.61 -4.93 5.09
N ALA A 137 -6.55 -4.86 4.30
CA ALA A 137 -5.41 -5.75 4.44
C ALA A 137 -4.70 -5.59 5.80
N LEU A 138 -4.52 -4.37 6.28
CA LEU A 138 -4.00 -4.09 7.62
C LEU A 138 -4.91 -4.66 8.70
N SER A 139 -6.23 -4.40 8.59
CA SER A 139 -7.24 -4.87 9.55
C SER A 139 -7.20 -6.39 9.70
N MET A 140 -7.20 -7.11 8.60
CA MET A 140 -7.15 -8.57 8.59
C MET A 140 -5.84 -9.11 9.18
N ALA A 141 -4.71 -8.55 8.79
CA ALA A 141 -3.40 -9.05 9.19
C ALA A 141 -3.03 -8.71 10.64
N LEU A 142 -3.51 -7.59 11.17
CA LEU A 142 -3.25 -7.10 12.53
C LEU A 142 -4.39 -7.44 13.50
N ASN A 143 -5.52 -7.97 13.00
CA ASN A 143 -6.75 -8.21 13.78
C ASN A 143 -7.26 -6.96 14.49
N ILE A 144 -7.22 -5.81 13.81
CA ILE A 144 -7.71 -4.52 14.28
C ILE A 144 -8.91 -4.10 13.43
N PRO A 145 -10.10 -3.80 14.01
CA PRO A 145 -11.30 -3.47 13.24
C PRO A 145 -11.17 -2.12 12.52
N ILE A 146 -11.82 -2.01 11.34
CA ILE A 146 -12.04 -0.74 10.64
C ILE A 146 -13.28 -0.05 11.19
N ARG A 147 -13.20 1.26 11.37
CA ARG A 147 -14.33 2.13 11.76
C ARG A 147 -14.49 3.32 10.83
#